data_d2cfd6071622236e8991d2267e10f48b
#
_entry.id   d2cfd6071622236e8991d2267e10f48b
#
_cell.length_a   1.000
_cell.length_b   1.000
_cell.length_c   1.000
_cell.angle_alpha   90.00
_cell.angle_beta   90.00
_cell.angle_gamma   90.00
#
_symmetry.space_group_name_H-M   'P 1'
#
loop_
_entity.id
_entity.type
_entity.pdbx_description
1 polymer ?
#
loop_
_entity_poly.entity_id
_entity_poly.type
_entity_poly.pdbx_seq_one_letter_code
_entity_poly.pdbx_strand_id
1 'polypeptide(L)'
;KAAEGKLFSDYKSEVQELLQRKGANLSIVYETEREEGPPHDKTFFVSLSFNEKILGRGKGKSKKEAEQNAAKAALFKIKRRETNVL
;
A
#
# COMPACT_ATOMS: atom_id res chain seq x y z
N LYS A 1 -6.23 -10.23 20.40
CA LYS A 1 -7.17 -9.15 20.50
C LYS A 1 -7.35 -8.44 19.18
N ALA A 2 -8.57 -8.03 18.95
CA ALA A 2 -8.85 -7.31 17.74
C ALA A 2 -8.05 -6.02 17.67
N ALA A 3 -7.88 -5.37 18.79
CA ALA A 3 -7.14 -4.12 18.80
C ALA A 3 -5.70 -4.32 18.39
N GLU A 4 -5.13 -5.41 18.81
CA GLU A 4 -3.76 -5.70 18.46
C GLU A 4 -3.63 -5.95 16.97
N GLY A 5 -4.59 -6.64 16.40
CA GLY A 5 -4.59 -6.87 14.98
C GLY A 5 -4.63 -5.57 14.22
N LYS A 6 -5.36 -4.61 14.73
CA LYS A 6 -5.42 -3.32 14.07
C LYS A 6 -4.13 -2.55 14.18
N LEU A 7 -3.43 -2.71 15.28
CA LEU A 7 -2.18 -2.01 15.47
C LEU A 7 -1.15 -2.42 14.45
N PHE A 8 -1.18 -3.67 14.04
CA PHE A 8 -0.28 -4.10 12.99
C PHE A 8 -0.74 -3.68 11.64
N SER A 9 -1.86 -3.12 11.66
CA SER A 9 -2.40 -2.36 10.61
C SER A 9 -2.37 -3.00 9.30
N ASP A 10 -3.51 -3.20 8.88
CA ASP A 10 -3.77 -3.68 7.58
C ASP A 10 -3.92 -2.46 6.69
N TYR A 11 -2.80 -1.93 6.28
CA TYR A 11 -2.83 -0.75 5.45
C TYR A 11 -3.55 -1.01 4.14
N LYS A 12 -3.46 -2.25 3.66
CA LYS A 12 -4.13 -2.60 2.43
C LYS A 12 -5.64 -2.45 2.57
N SER A 13 -6.18 -2.88 3.71
CA SER A 13 -7.60 -2.72 3.95
C SER A 13 -7.98 -1.26 4.10
N GLU A 14 -7.15 -0.48 4.74
CA GLU A 14 -7.44 0.93 4.92
C GLU A 14 -7.50 1.67 3.60
N VAL A 15 -6.55 1.37 2.71
CA VAL A 15 -6.56 1.98 1.38
C VAL A 15 -7.83 1.60 0.64
N GLN A 16 -8.18 0.32 0.70
CA GLN A 16 -9.37 -0.14 0.01
C GLN A 16 -10.61 0.54 0.52
N GLU A 17 -10.76 0.64 1.83
CA GLU A 17 -11.93 1.27 2.40
C GLU A 17 -12.00 2.75 2.04
N LEU A 18 -10.85 3.40 2.07
CA LEU A 18 -10.80 4.82 1.77
C LEU A 18 -11.24 5.08 0.33
N LEU A 19 -10.72 4.29 -0.60
CA LEU A 19 -11.07 4.49 -1.99
C LEU A 19 -12.52 4.09 -2.27
N GLN A 20 -13.03 3.08 -1.57
CA GLN A 20 -14.43 2.71 -1.72
C GLN A 20 -15.34 3.83 -1.25
N ARG A 21 -14.96 4.50 -0.17
CA ARG A 21 -15.76 5.59 0.35
C ARG A 21 -15.86 6.74 -0.64
N LYS A 22 -14.85 6.88 -1.47
CA LYS A 22 -14.89 7.94 -2.48
C LYS A 22 -15.71 7.54 -3.68
N GLY A 23 -16.34 6.39 -3.63
CA GLY A 23 -17.20 5.95 -4.70
C GLY A 23 -16.44 5.44 -5.91
N ALA A 24 -15.19 5.13 -5.74
CA ALA A 24 -14.37 4.71 -6.85
C ALA A 24 -14.69 3.29 -7.25
N ASN A 25 -14.62 3.05 -8.54
CA ASN A 25 -14.72 1.71 -9.08
C ASN A 25 -13.31 1.14 -8.94
N LEU A 26 -13.11 0.27 -7.97
CA LEU A 26 -11.78 -0.08 -7.55
C LEU A 26 -11.01 -0.90 -8.56
N SER A 27 -9.87 -0.41 -8.93
CA SER A 27 -8.93 -1.15 -9.74
C SER A 27 -7.58 -1.01 -9.09
N ILE A 28 -7.46 -1.57 -7.90
CA ILE A 28 -6.21 -1.50 -7.15
C ILE A 28 -5.33 -2.68 -7.53
N VAL A 29 -4.11 -2.38 -7.93
CA VAL A 29 -3.17 -3.41 -8.35
C VAL A 29 -1.87 -3.27 -7.58
N TYR A 30 -1.40 -4.38 -7.03
CA TYR A 30 -0.08 -4.44 -6.40
C TYR A 30 0.85 -5.17 -7.35
N GLU A 31 1.99 -4.59 -7.61
CA GLU A 31 2.91 -5.19 -8.54
C GLU A 31 4.31 -5.18 -7.97
N THR A 32 4.98 -6.34 -8.05
CA THR A 32 6.37 -6.43 -7.64
C THR A 32 7.22 -5.88 -8.76
N GLU A 33 7.84 -4.74 -8.51
CA GLU A 33 8.63 -4.10 -9.55
C GLU A 33 10.01 -4.72 -9.69
N ARG A 34 10.57 -5.17 -8.57
CA ARG A 34 11.85 -5.85 -8.63
C ARG A 34 12.16 -6.51 -7.30
N GLU A 35 13.16 -7.35 -7.33
CA GLU A 35 13.67 -8.04 -6.14
C GLU A 35 15.17 -7.84 -6.12
N GLU A 36 15.73 -7.63 -4.94
CA GLU A 36 17.15 -7.43 -4.80
C GLU A 36 17.67 -8.25 -3.64
N GLY A 37 18.95 -8.64 -3.75
CA GLY A 37 19.59 -9.36 -2.68
C GLY A 37 19.67 -10.84 -2.95
N PRO A 38 20.44 -11.56 -2.12
CA PRO A 38 20.61 -13.00 -2.29
C PRO A 38 19.33 -13.76 -1.97
N PRO A 39 19.23 -15.01 -2.41
CA PRO A 39 17.98 -15.77 -2.21
C PRO A 39 17.53 -15.84 -0.76
N HIS A 40 18.44 -15.84 0.17
CA HIS A 40 18.08 -15.98 1.58
C HIS A 40 17.83 -14.64 2.26
N ASP A 41 17.94 -13.55 1.53
CA ASP A 41 17.76 -12.24 2.12
C ASP A 41 17.34 -11.25 1.04
N LYS A 42 16.20 -11.52 0.44
CA LYS A 42 15.70 -10.67 -0.63
C LYS A 42 14.94 -9.47 -0.09
N THR A 43 15.03 -8.40 -0.84
CA THR A 43 14.20 -7.22 -0.60
C THR A 43 13.29 -7.08 -1.81
N PHE A 44 12.00 -6.96 -1.54
CA PHE A 44 11.00 -6.83 -2.59
C PHE A 44 10.55 -5.39 -2.70
N PHE A 45 10.39 -4.94 -3.92
CA PHE A 45 9.93 -3.58 -4.19
C PHE A 45 8.59 -3.67 -4.91
N VAL A 46 7.57 -3.11 -4.27
CA VAL A 46 6.20 -3.25 -4.75
C VAL A 46 5.59 -1.88 -4.97
N SER A 47 4.80 -1.75 -6.02
CA SER A 47 4.03 -0.54 -6.24
C SER A 47 2.55 -0.84 -6.08
N LEU A 48 1.81 0.16 -5.63
CA LEU A 48 0.37 0.11 -5.55
C LEU A 48 -0.17 1.11 -6.57
N SER A 49 -0.99 0.62 -7.50
CA SER A 49 -1.60 1.47 -8.51
C SER A 49 -3.11 1.49 -8.34
N PHE A 50 -3.69 2.60 -8.71
CA PHE A 50 -5.13 2.75 -8.73
C PHE A 50 -5.49 3.41 -10.04
N ASN A 51 -6.28 2.71 -10.84
CA ASN A 51 -6.65 3.19 -12.18
C ASN A 51 -5.40 3.59 -12.97
N GLU A 52 -4.39 2.71 -12.90
CA GLU A 52 -3.17 2.83 -13.67
C GLU A 52 -2.25 3.96 -13.21
N LYS A 53 -2.56 4.55 -12.07
CA LYS A 53 -1.68 5.56 -11.50
C LYS A 53 -1.03 5.00 -10.24
N ILE A 54 0.26 5.17 -10.11
CA ILE A 54 0.96 4.70 -8.93
C ILE A 54 0.70 5.63 -7.78
N LEU A 55 0.10 5.09 -6.72
CA LEU A 55 -0.18 5.86 -5.53
C LEU A 55 0.87 5.71 -4.46
N GLY A 56 1.60 4.61 -4.47
CA GLY A 56 2.61 4.41 -3.46
C GLY A 56 3.53 3.27 -3.81
N ARG A 57 4.72 3.31 -3.24
CA ARG A 57 5.69 2.24 -3.39
C ARG A 57 6.22 1.87 -2.02
N GLY A 58 6.52 0.58 -1.86
CA GLY A 58 7.04 0.10 -0.61
C GLY A 58 8.02 -1.02 -0.83
N LYS A 59 8.86 -1.26 0.16
CA LYS A 59 9.79 -2.36 0.09
C LYS A 59 9.72 -3.14 1.39
N GLY A 60 10.13 -4.38 1.35
CA GLY A 60 10.13 -5.21 2.53
C GLY A 60 10.83 -6.52 2.26
N LYS A 61 11.00 -7.30 3.31
CA LYS A 61 11.69 -8.58 3.22
C LYS A 61 10.79 -9.68 2.68
N SER A 62 9.52 -9.40 2.53
CA SER A 62 8.58 -10.31 1.88
C SER A 62 7.67 -9.48 1.01
N LYS A 63 7.00 -10.16 0.07
CA LYS A 63 6.06 -9.46 -0.77
C LYS A 63 4.93 -8.84 0.06
N LYS A 64 4.48 -9.58 1.06
CA LYS A 64 3.42 -9.09 1.91
C LYS A 64 3.83 -7.81 2.63
N GLU A 65 5.02 -7.81 3.18
CA GLU A 65 5.52 -6.64 3.87
C GLU A 65 5.67 -5.47 2.91
N ALA A 66 6.20 -5.73 1.72
CA ALA A 66 6.37 -4.68 0.73
C ALA A 66 5.03 -4.12 0.30
N GLU A 67 4.01 -4.98 0.15
CA GLU A 67 2.68 -4.51 -0.21
C GLU A 67 2.07 -3.64 0.88
N GLN A 68 2.23 -4.03 2.13
CA GLN A 68 1.73 -3.22 3.22
C GLN A 68 2.42 -1.86 3.25
N ASN A 69 3.71 -1.84 2.99
CA ASN A 69 4.42 -0.57 2.98
C ASN A 69 4.01 0.29 1.80
N ALA A 70 3.72 -0.33 0.66
CA ALA A 70 3.20 0.42 -0.48
C ALA A 70 1.84 1.02 -0.15
N ALA A 71 1.00 0.25 0.52
CA ALA A 71 -0.31 0.73 0.92
C ALA A 71 -0.19 1.88 1.92
N LYS A 72 0.75 1.77 2.83
CA LYS A 72 0.98 2.84 3.80
C LYS A 72 1.37 4.13 3.08
N ALA A 73 2.26 4.03 2.11
CA ALA A 73 2.68 5.20 1.36
C ALA A 73 1.51 5.78 0.57
N ALA A 74 0.67 4.93 0.01
CA ALA A 74 -0.50 5.40 -0.71
C ALA A 74 -1.47 6.13 0.20
N LEU A 75 -1.70 5.57 1.39
CA LEU A 75 -2.57 6.22 2.36
C LEU A 75 -2.08 7.61 2.70
N PHE A 76 -0.79 7.69 2.95
CA PHE A 76 -0.19 8.95 3.31
C PHE A 76 -0.42 9.99 2.21
N LYS A 77 -0.22 9.57 0.98
CA LYS A 77 -0.40 10.45 -0.15
C LYS A 77 -1.84 10.91 -0.31
N ILE A 78 -2.78 9.98 -0.16
CA ILE A 78 -4.18 10.30 -0.29
C ILE A 78 -4.62 11.28 0.79
N LYS A 79 -4.19 11.03 2.03
CA LYS A 79 -4.58 11.89 3.13
C LYS A 79 -3.97 13.27 3.01
N ARG A 80 -2.75 13.35 2.50
CA ARG A 80 -2.14 14.65 2.28
C ARG A 80 -2.92 15.46 1.27
N ARG A 81 -3.38 14.80 0.22
CA ARG A 81 -4.17 15.49 -0.79
C ARG A 81 -5.44 16.04 -0.21
N GLU A 82 -6.11 15.26 0.62
CA GLU A 82 -7.34 15.71 1.21
C GLU A 82 -7.10 16.92 2.12
N THR A 83 -5.99 16.89 2.82
CA THR A 83 -5.64 18.01 3.68
C THR A 83 -5.33 19.25 2.86
N ASN A 84 -4.67 19.05 1.74
CA ASN A 84 -4.26 20.18 0.91
C ASN A 84 -5.42 20.88 0.23
N VAL A 85 -6.52 20.19 0.13
CA VAL A 85 -7.69 20.78 -0.49
C VAL A 85 -8.21 21.94 0.36
N LEU A 86 -7.92 21.89 1.62
CA LEU A 86 -8.34 22.95 2.51
C LEU A 86 -7.44 24.16 2.37
#